data_bb7796057641b6a2ed0d29aa82dc0a4f
#
_entry.id   bb7796057641b6a2ed0d29aa82dc0a4f
#
_cell.length_a   1.000
_cell.length_b   1.000
_cell.length_c   1.000
_cell.angle_alpha   90.00
_cell.angle_beta   90.00
_cell.angle_gamma   90.00
#
_symmetry.space_group_name_H-M   'P 1'
#
loop_
_entity.id
_entity.type
_entity.pdbx_description
1 polymer ?
#
loop_
_entity_poly.entity_id
_entity_poly.type
_entity_poly.pdbx_seq_one_letter_code
_entity_poly.pdbx_strand_id
1 'polypeptide(L)'
;MKYSVCYRKDFKYHNEIDEYYIFYKPNFEALERFVLGMKEEGKTVVIKMNKERMDSFIENKEILELSEITPNFKIELDWINEEVMKQLKKMNIPYFLSIPAYDRDSLISMMNMGVSEIIICGTLGFDLKRVSEYTKEKGIKLRAIPDICQASWYVNDNFPSYQLFFIRPEDVPVYEEYIDTLSFSHDTQEELYYKIYAKDKKWFGDLSEIITGLPEDVYKNQSIIPIFGEKRANCNKKCQYGEGCHICSSITNLANNMIENNLIVKY
;
A
#
# COMPACT_ATOMS: atom_id res chain seq x y z
N MET A 1 4.15 10.71 5.59
CA MET A 1 3.78 9.33 5.19
C MET A 1 4.61 8.35 5.99
N LYS A 2 4.01 7.24 6.43
CA LYS A 2 4.68 6.14 7.12
C LYS A 2 5.12 5.07 6.13
N TYR A 3 6.16 4.30 6.52
CA TYR A 3 6.63 3.17 5.73
C TYR A 3 6.43 1.87 6.50
N SER A 4 5.84 0.86 5.83
CA SER A 4 5.50 -0.44 6.41
C SER A 4 6.17 -1.55 5.61
N VAL A 5 6.95 -2.41 6.28
CA VAL A 5 7.70 -3.49 5.64
C VAL A 5 7.48 -4.83 6.35
N CYS A 6 7.68 -5.94 5.64
CA CYS A 6 7.66 -7.27 6.23
C CYS A 6 8.88 -7.48 7.13
N TYR A 7 8.66 -7.92 8.36
CA TYR A 7 9.75 -8.26 9.25
C TYR A 7 10.37 -9.61 8.88
N ARG A 8 11.69 -9.63 8.78
CA ARG A 8 12.50 -10.85 8.64
C ARG A 8 13.51 -10.94 9.77
N LYS A 9 13.86 -12.17 10.17
CA LYS A 9 14.70 -12.44 11.34
C LYS A 9 16.07 -11.73 11.32
N ASP A 10 16.62 -11.52 10.13
CA ASP A 10 17.94 -10.90 9.94
C ASP A 10 17.85 -9.39 9.67
N PHE A 11 16.68 -8.81 9.86
CA PHE A 11 16.39 -7.42 9.56
C PHE A 11 16.99 -6.48 10.62
N LYS A 12 17.74 -5.48 10.16
CA LYS A 12 18.15 -4.37 11.03
C LYS A 12 17.02 -3.34 11.09
N TYR A 13 16.71 -2.87 12.29
CA TYR A 13 15.74 -1.79 12.45
C TYR A 13 16.26 -0.51 11.79
N HIS A 14 15.42 0.11 11.00
CA HIS A 14 15.70 1.37 10.33
C HIS A 14 14.80 2.47 10.90
N ASN A 15 15.40 3.62 11.19
CA ASN A 15 14.67 4.73 11.78
C ASN A 15 13.50 5.21 10.91
N GLU A 16 13.65 5.13 9.61
CA GLU A 16 12.66 5.57 8.62
C GLU A 16 11.49 4.61 8.43
N ILE A 17 11.59 3.37 8.92
CA ILE A 17 10.48 2.42 8.91
C ILE A 17 9.64 2.61 10.16
N ASP A 18 8.36 2.85 9.99
CA ASP A 18 7.41 3.11 11.08
C ASP A 18 6.67 1.85 11.53
N GLU A 19 6.45 0.92 10.60
CA GLU A 19 5.65 -0.27 10.83
C GLU A 19 6.34 -1.52 10.29
N TYR A 20 6.27 -2.60 11.07
CA TYR A 20 6.72 -3.91 10.67
C TYR A 20 5.56 -4.88 10.68
N TYR A 21 5.24 -5.52 9.54
CA TYR A 21 4.23 -6.54 9.53
C TYR A 21 4.81 -7.95 9.61
N ILE A 22 4.08 -8.79 10.34
CA ILE A 22 4.41 -10.20 10.56
C ILE A 22 3.20 -11.08 10.29
N PHE A 23 3.45 -12.31 9.88
CA PHE A 23 2.43 -13.35 9.89
C PHE A 23 2.39 -13.98 11.26
N TYR A 24 1.22 -13.94 11.88
CA TYR A 24 1.04 -14.63 13.15
C TYR A 24 1.35 -16.12 13.01
N LYS A 25 2.21 -16.61 13.88
CA LYS A 25 2.45 -18.04 14.11
C LYS A 25 2.00 -18.35 15.53
N PRO A 26 1.43 -19.53 15.80
CA PRO A 26 0.89 -19.90 17.13
C PRO A 26 2.02 -20.06 18.15
N ASN A 27 2.58 -18.94 18.58
CA ASN A 27 3.55 -18.80 19.65
C ASN A 27 3.41 -17.40 20.25
N PHE A 28 2.49 -17.28 21.22
CA PHE A 28 2.13 -16.01 21.81
C PHE A 28 3.31 -15.32 22.53
N GLU A 29 4.10 -16.08 23.29
CA GLU A 29 5.27 -15.51 23.99
C GLU A 29 6.30 -14.87 23.03
N ALA A 30 6.48 -15.48 21.85
CA ALA A 30 7.37 -14.92 20.85
C ALA A 30 6.78 -13.65 20.22
N LEU A 31 5.46 -13.63 19.98
CA LEU A 31 4.73 -12.46 19.50
C LEU A 31 4.80 -11.32 20.51
N GLU A 32 4.50 -11.60 21.77
CA GLU A 32 4.53 -10.63 22.87
C GLU A 32 5.91 -9.97 22.99
N ARG A 33 6.97 -10.76 23.07
CA ARG A 33 8.36 -10.23 23.12
C ARG A 33 8.70 -9.38 21.90
N PHE A 34 8.26 -9.81 20.72
CA PHE A 34 8.50 -9.05 19.51
C PHE A 34 7.78 -7.70 19.53
N VAL A 35 6.49 -7.67 19.89
CA VAL A 35 5.70 -6.43 19.94
C VAL A 35 6.22 -5.48 21.01
N LEU A 36 6.67 -5.98 22.16
CA LEU A 36 7.30 -5.18 23.20
C LEU A 36 8.61 -4.56 22.72
N GLY A 37 9.49 -5.34 22.09
CA GLY A 37 10.73 -4.83 21.52
C GLY A 37 10.49 -3.75 20.47
N MET A 38 9.48 -3.92 19.59
CA MET A 38 9.09 -2.91 18.61
C MET A 38 8.56 -1.63 19.25
N LYS A 39 7.83 -1.76 20.36
CA LYS A 39 7.35 -0.61 21.13
C LYS A 39 8.51 0.20 21.70
N GLU A 40 9.54 -0.45 22.23
CA GLU A 40 10.74 0.21 22.74
C GLU A 40 11.46 1.01 21.66
N GLU A 41 11.47 0.50 20.44
CA GLU A 41 12.00 1.19 19.25
C GLU A 41 11.03 2.24 18.66
N GLY A 42 9.89 2.47 19.28
CA GLY A 42 8.86 3.42 18.80
C GLY A 42 8.14 2.96 17.52
N LYS A 43 8.17 1.66 17.21
CA LYS A 43 7.60 1.08 15.99
C LYS A 43 6.22 0.48 16.25
N THR A 44 5.41 0.38 15.20
CA THR A 44 4.11 -0.30 15.21
C THR A 44 4.24 -1.69 14.59
N VAL A 45 3.58 -2.68 15.16
CA VAL A 45 3.49 -4.01 14.58
C VAL A 45 2.15 -4.19 13.88
N VAL A 46 2.18 -4.66 12.64
CA VAL A 46 1.00 -5.12 11.91
C VAL A 46 0.99 -6.65 11.95
N ILE A 47 -0.02 -7.23 12.58
CA ILE A 47 -0.15 -8.68 12.72
C ILE A 47 -1.13 -9.18 11.67
N LYS A 48 -0.62 -9.85 10.65
CA LYS A 48 -1.43 -10.43 9.60
C LYS A 48 -1.95 -11.80 10.00
N MET A 49 -3.27 -11.97 9.94
CA MET A 49 -3.96 -13.17 10.39
C MET A 49 -4.92 -13.69 9.33
N ASN A 50 -4.92 -15.01 9.16
CA ASN A 50 -6.00 -15.72 8.48
C ASN A 50 -7.11 -16.07 9.48
N LYS A 51 -8.23 -16.58 8.96
CA LYS A 51 -9.43 -16.90 9.77
C LYS A 51 -9.11 -17.83 10.94
N GLU A 52 -8.51 -18.98 10.68
CA GLU A 52 -8.25 -20.00 11.70
C GLU A 52 -7.38 -19.47 12.85
N ARG A 53 -6.38 -18.67 12.52
CA ARG A 53 -5.48 -18.07 13.50
C ARG A 53 -6.16 -17.00 14.33
N MET A 54 -7.03 -16.22 13.71
CA MET A 54 -7.78 -15.18 14.41
C MET A 54 -8.80 -15.77 15.38
N ASP A 55 -9.53 -16.81 14.97
CA ASP A 55 -10.47 -17.51 15.84
C ASP A 55 -9.73 -18.06 17.09
N SER A 56 -8.60 -18.74 16.91
CA SER A 56 -7.75 -19.22 18.02
C SER A 56 -7.22 -18.08 18.90
N PHE A 57 -6.78 -16.97 18.31
CA PHE A 57 -6.22 -15.83 19.03
C PHE A 57 -7.27 -15.14 19.92
N ILE A 58 -8.52 -15.11 19.48
CA ILE A 58 -9.65 -14.60 20.26
C ILE A 58 -10.05 -15.60 21.36
N GLU A 59 -10.20 -16.87 21.02
CA GLU A 59 -10.60 -17.93 21.97
C GLU A 59 -9.60 -18.06 23.12
N ASN A 60 -8.31 -17.98 22.83
CA ASN A 60 -7.25 -18.04 23.83
C ASN A 60 -7.06 -16.72 24.60
N LYS A 61 -7.82 -15.67 24.28
CA LYS A 61 -7.70 -14.32 24.85
C LYS A 61 -6.35 -13.63 24.62
N GLU A 62 -5.49 -14.18 23.78
CA GLU A 62 -4.16 -13.64 23.49
C GLU A 62 -4.21 -12.19 22.99
N ILE A 63 -5.27 -11.86 22.23
CA ILE A 63 -5.48 -10.50 21.74
C ILE A 63 -5.76 -9.51 22.87
N LEU A 64 -6.46 -9.92 23.93
CA LEU A 64 -6.72 -9.07 25.09
C LEU A 64 -5.44 -8.86 25.89
N GLU A 65 -4.69 -9.93 26.15
CA GLU A 65 -3.42 -9.87 26.84
C GLU A 65 -2.45 -8.93 26.11
N LEU A 66 -2.35 -9.05 24.79
CA LEU A 66 -1.51 -8.17 23.99
C LEU A 66 -1.95 -6.69 24.06
N SER A 67 -3.26 -6.44 24.04
CA SER A 67 -3.82 -5.08 24.11
C SER A 67 -3.60 -4.42 25.47
N GLU A 68 -3.54 -5.18 26.55
CA GLU A 68 -3.18 -4.67 27.89
C GLU A 68 -1.70 -4.29 28.00
N ILE A 69 -0.84 -5.03 27.29
CA ILE A 69 0.61 -4.79 27.31
C ILE A 69 0.98 -3.57 26.47
N THR A 70 0.39 -3.41 25.31
CA THR A 70 0.75 -2.34 24.38
C THR A 70 -0.36 -1.97 23.39
N PRO A 71 -0.57 -0.67 23.12
CA PRO A 71 -1.44 -0.23 22.03
C PRO A 71 -0.73 -0.18 20.66
N ASN A 72 0.55 -0.54 20.57
CA ASN A 72 1.38 -0.36 19.38
C ASN A 72 1.28 -1.51 18.38
N PHE A 73 0.09 -2.06 18.18
CA PHE A 73 -0.14 -3.04 17.13
C PHE A 73 -1.46 -2.79 16.40
N LYS A 74 -1.58 -3.39 15.23
CA LYS A 74 -2.78 -3.40 14.38
C LYS A 74 -2.98 -4.80 13.84
N ILE A 75 -4.21 -5.13 13.51
CA ILE A 75 -4.56 -6.41 12.89
C ILE A 75 -4.84 -6.20 11.39
N GLU A 76 -4.20 -6.98 10.54
CA GLU A 76 -4.53 -7.10 9.12
C GLU A 76 -5.29 -8.40 8.90
N LEU A 77 -6.54 -8.30 8.43
CA LEU A 77 -7.43 -9.44 8.17
C LEU A 77 -7.45 -9.76 6.67
N ASP A 78 -7.24 -11.02 6.32
CA ASP A 78 -7.31 -11.48 4.92
C ASP A 78 -8.72 -11.90 4.48
N TRP A 79 -9.71 -11.76 5.35
CA TRP A 79 -11.12 -12.07 5.07
C TRP A 79 -12.07 -11.10 5.80
N ILE A 80 -13.32 -11.05 5.33
CA ILE A 80 -14.39 -10.29 5.97
C ILE A 80 -15.15 -11.20 6.95
N ASN A 81 -15.16 -10.81 8.22
CA ASN A 81 -15.95 -11.47 9.26
C ASN A 81 -16.51 -10.39 10.22
N GLU A 82 -17.79 -10.14 10.12
CA GLU A 82 -18.46 -9.09 10.90
C GLU A 82 -18.34 -9.29 12.41
N GLU A 83 -18.37 -10.53 12.89
CA GLU A 83 -18.29 -10.80 14.32
C GLU A 83 -16.89 -10.49 14.86
N VAL A 84 -15.84 -10.93 14.14
CA VAL A 84 -14.47 -10.60 14.50
C VAL A 84 -14.25 -9.07 14.47
N MET A 85 -14.74 -8.40 13.44
CA MET A 85 -14.61 -6.93 13.33
C MET A 85 -15.35 -6.20 14.46
N LYS A 86 -16.55 -6.67 14.86
CA LYS A 86 -17.27 -6.11 16.03
C LYS A 86 -16.48 -6.31 17.33
N GLN A 87 -15.85 -7.47 17.52
CA GLN A 87 -15.03 -7.74 18.70
C GLN A 87 -13.77 -6.84 18.73
N LEU A 88 -13.04 -6.72 17.64
CA LEU A 88 -11.88 -5.83 17.53
C LEU A 88 -12.26 -4.36 17.83
N LYS A 89 -13.39 -3.91 17.28
CA LYS A 89 -13.92 -2.57 17.55
C LYS A 89 -14.28 -2.37 19.02
N LYS A 90 -14.93 -3.36 19.64
CA LYS A 90 -15.28 -3.32 21.08
C LYS A 90 -14.02 -3.23 21.96
N MET A 91 -12.94 -3.87 21.55
CA MET A 91 -11.65 -3.86 22.24
C MET A 91 -10.79 -2.64 21.90
N ASN A 92 -11.26 -1.73 21.02
CA ASN A 92 -10.51 -0.60 20.49
C ASN A 92 -9.20 -0.99 19.79
N ILE A 93 -9.14 -2.16 19.18
CA ILE A 93 -7.96 -2.63 18.46
C ILE A 93 -8.06 -2.17 17.00
N PRO A 94 -7.08 -1.40 16.50
CA PRO A 94 -7.06 -0.97 15.12
C PRO A 94 -6.93 -2.16 14.17
N TYR A 95 -7.76 -2.20 13.12
CA TYR A 95 -7.69 -3.24 12.12
C TYR A 95 -7.99 -2.69 10.72
N PHE A 96 -7.54 -3.42 9.71
CA PHE A 96 -7.83 -3.18 8.30
C PHE A 96 -7.87 -4.50 7.52
N LEU A 97 -8.36 -4.44 6.29
CA LEU A 97 -8.47 -5.61 5.42
C LEU A 97 -7.29 -5.65 4.45
N SER A 98 -6.76 -6.85 4.19
CA SER A 98 -5.76 -7.09 3.12
C SER A 98 -6.33 -6.82 1.73
N ILE A 99 -7.66 -6.89 1.59
CA ILE A 99 -8.37 -6.64 0.34
C ILE A 99 -8.35 -5.13 0.06
N PRO A 100 -7.83 -4.67 -1.08
CA PRO A 100 -7.83 -3.26 -1.40
C PRO A 100 -9.20 -2.77 -1.87
N ALA A 101 -9.52 -1.52 -1.59
CA ALA A 101 -10.62 -0.84 -2.24
C ALA A 101 -10.25 -0.54 -3.70
N TYR A 102 -11.04 -1.00 -4.64
CA TYR A 102 -10.78 -0.88 -6.09
C TYR A 102 -11.75 0.06 -6.82
N ASP A 103 -12.87 0.39 -6.20
CA ASP A 103 -13.86 1.33 -6.68
C ASP A 103 -14.53 2.11 -5.52
N ARG A 104 -15.45 2.99 -5.87
CA ARG A 104 -16.18 3.80 -4.89
C ARG A 104 -17.02 2.96 -3.95
N ASP A 105 -17.68 1.92 -4.45
CA ASP A 105 -18.62 1.12 -3.65
C ASP A 105 -17.85 0.25 -2.64
N SER A 106 -16.74 -0.34 -3.05
CA SER A 106 -15.85 -1.07 -2.14
C SER A 106 -15.25 -0.14 -1.09
N LEU A 107 -14.86 1.08 -1.45
CA LEU A 107 -14.39 2.09 -0.49
C LEU A 107 -15.45 2.41 0.56
N ILE A 108 -16.67 2.72 0.13
CA ILE A 108 -17.79 3.04 1.04
C ILE A 108 -18.12 1.84 1.93
N SER A 109 -18.13 0.64 1.36
CA SER A 109 -18.36 -0.59 2.11
C SER A 109 -17.34 -0.78 3.24
N MET A 110 -16.05 -0.64 2.93
CA MET A 110 -14.99 -0.76 3.94
C MET A 110 -15.08 0.33 5.02
N MET A 111 -15.41 1.56 4.65
CA MET A 111 -15.63 2.64 5.62
C MET A 111 -16.75 2.30 6.60
N ASN A 112 -17.85 1.71 6.11
CA ASN A 112 -18.98 1.31 6.94
C ASN A 112 -18.64 0.13 7.88
N MET A 113 -17.66 -0.69 7.55
CA MET A 113 -17.16 -1.77 8.41
C MET A 113 -16.39 -1.25 9.63
N GLY A 114 -15.99 0.03 9.64
CA GLY A 114 -15.29 0.66 10.76
C GLY A 114 -13.82 0.29 10.86
N VAL A 115 -13.19 0.00 9.73
CA VAL A 115 -11.75 -0.19 9.62
C VAL A 115 -10.97 1.09 9.97
N SER A 116 -9.79 0.96 10.51
CA SER A 116 -8.91 2.10 10.84
C SER A 116 -8.11 2.59 9.63
N GLU A 117 -7.90 1.72 8.67
CA GLU A 117 -7.15 2.00 7.44
C GLU A 117 -7.79 1.27 6.25
N ILE A 118 -7.60 1.82 5.06
CA ILE A 118 -8.03 1.21 3.79
C ILE A 118 -6.85 1.14 2.85
N ILE A 119 -6.58 -0.05 2.33
CA ILE A 119 -5.65 -0.24 1.22
C ILE A 119 -6.35 0.22 -0.05
N ILE A 120 -5.74 1.15 -0.78
CA ILE A 120 -6.25 1.62 -2.05
C ILE A 120 -5.61 0.87 -3.21
N CYS A 121 -6.43 0.48 -4.16
CA CYS A 121 -6.00 -0.11 -5.42
C CYS A 121 -5.98 0.92 -6.54
N GLY A 122 -5.35 0.56 -7.63
CA GLY A 122 -5.09 1.39 -8.80
C GLY A 122 -6.25 2.18 -9.36
N THR A 123 -7.47 1.65 -9.27
CA THR A 123 -8.64 2.39 -9.77
C THR A 123 -8.98 3.62 -8.93
N LEU A 124 -8.77 3.56 -7.61
CA LEU A 124 -8.97 4.72 -6.72
C LEU A 124 -7.74 5.64 -6.69
N GLY A 125 -6.56 5.12 -7.05
CA GLY A 125 -5.33 5.88 -7.02
C GLY A 125 -5.33 7.11 -7.93
N PHE A 126 -6.09 7.10 -9.02
CA PHE A 126 -6.21 8.25 -9.91
C PHE A 126 -7.12 9.38 -9.39
N ASP A 127 -7.98 9.11 -8.42
CA ASP A 127 -8.84 10.12 -7.77
C ASP A 127 -8.40 10.33 -6.30
N LEU A 128 -7.11 10.25 -6.07
CA LEU A 128 -6.49 10.11 -4.76
C LEU A 128 -6.79 11.29 -3.83
N LYS A 129 -6.74 12.51 -4.35
CA LYS A 129 -7.05 13.71 -3.58
C LYS A 129 -8.46 13.63 -2.97
N ARG A 130 -9.44 13.34 -3.80
CA ARG A 130 -10.84 13.23 -3.38
C ARG A 130 -11.08 12.08 -2.41
N VAL A 131 -10.43 10.93 -2.66
CA VAL A 131 -10.49 9.77 -1.76
C VAL A 131 -9.88 10.13 -0.40
N SER A 132 -8.71 10.79 -0.40
CA SER A 132 -8.03 11.23 0.82
C SER A 132 -8.87 12.22 1.63
N GLU A 133 -9.47 13.22 1.00
CA GLU A 133 -10.35 14.17 1.67
C GLU A 133 -11.52 13.43 2.35
N TYR A 134 -12.19 12.54 1.61
CA TYR A 134 -13.34 11.80 2.12
C TYR A 134 -13.01 10.85 3.26
N THR A 135 -11.89 10.14 3.19
CA THR A 135 -11.46 9.23 4.27
C THR A 135 -10.99 9.98 5.50
N LYS A 136 -10.29 11.10 5.32
CA LYS A 136 -9.87 11.98 6.43
C LYS A 136 -11.05 12.52 7.24
N GLU A 137 -12.14 12.90 6.59
CA GLU A 137 -13.38 13.32 7.28
C GLU A 137 -13.95 12.23 8.20
N LYS A 138 -13.68 10.97 7.90
CA LYS A 138 -14.10 9.79 8.68
C LYS A 138 -13.06 9.29 9.68
N GLY A 139 -11.90 9.93 9.74
CA GLY A 139 -10.78 9.49 10.59
C GLY A 139 -10.12 8.20 10.12
N ILE A 140 -10.30 7.82 8.86
CA ILE A 140 -9.75 6.61 8.25
C ILE A 140 -8.48 6.96 7.49
N LYS A 141 -7.40 6.19 7.70
CA LYS A 141 -6.12 6.37 7.02
C LYS A 141 -6.10 5.64 5.69
N LEU A 142 -5.35 6.18 4.75
CA LEU A 142 -5.09 5.54 3.48
C LEU A 142 -3.73 4.84 3.48
N ARG A 143 -3.75 3.58 3.08
CA ARG A 143 -2.57 2.76 2.84
C ARG A 143 -2.48 2.46 1.35
N ALA A 144 -1.29 2.53 0.78
CA ALA A 144 -1.04 2.13 -0.59
C ALA A 144 0.09 1.11 -0.67
N ILE A 145 0.09 0.33 -1.73
CA ILE A 145 1.17 -0.57 -2.11
C ILE A 145 1.78 0.03 -3.38
N PRO A 146 3.11 0.20 -3.46
CA PRO A 146 3.75 0.77 -4.65
C PRO A 146 3.59 -0.11 -5.88
N ASP A 147 3.47 -1.43 -5.67
CA ASP A 147 3.32 -2.44 -6.70
C ASP A 147 1.96 -2.37 -7.41
N ILE A 148 1.88 -2.97 -8.58
CA ILE A 148 0.61 -3.10 -9.30
C ILE A 148 -0.32 -4.02 -8.54
N CYS A 149 -1.45 -3.48 -8.17
CA CYS A 149 -2.50 -4.25 -7.49
C CYS A 149 -3.11 -5.28 -8.46
N GLN A 150 -3.04 -6.56 -8.09
CA GLN A 150 -3.64 -7.64 -8.86
C GLN A 150 -5.15 -7.44 -9.13
N ALA A 151 -5.87 -6.78 -8.22
CA ALA A 151 -7.29 -6.46 -8.44
C ALA A 151 -7.51 -5.53 -9.64
N SER A 152 -6.52 -4.73 -10.03
CA SER A 152 -6.59 -3.89 -11.23
C SER A 152 -6.62 -4.70 -12.52
N TRP A 153 -6.08 -5.91 -12.54
CA TRP A 153 -6.15 -6.83 -13.67
C TRP A 153 -7.54 -7.45 -13.84
N TYR A 154 -8.21 -7.79 -12.74
CA TYR A 154 -9.53 -8.42 -12.77
C TYR A 154 -10.66 -7.46 -13.18
N VAL A 155 -10.50 -6.18 -12.90
CA VAL A 155 -11.53 -5.18 -13.21
C VAL A 155 -11.51 -4.78 -14.68
N ASN A 156 -10.41 -5.01 -15.40
CA ASN A 156 -10.22 -4.40 -16.70
C ASN A 156 -9.26 -5.16 -17.64
N ASP A 157 -9.68 -6.31 -18.16
CA ASP A 157 -9.00 -6.98 -19.29
C ASP A 157 -8.82 -6.08 -20.53
N ASN A 158 -9.47 -4.90 -20.54
CA ASN A 158 -9.48 -3.95 -21.64
C ASN A 158 -8.76 -2.63 -21.35
N PHE A 159 -8.13 -2.47 -20.15
CA PHE A 159 -7.40 -1.23 -19.88
C PHE A 159 -5.99 -1.28 -20.45
N PRO A 160 -5.60 -0.23 -21.18
CA PRO A 160 -4.22 -0.09 -21.60
C PRO A 160 -3.27 -0.11 -20.38
N SER A 161 -2.13 -0.76 -20.52
CA SER A 161 -1.12 -0.93 -19.46
C SER A 161 -0.66 0.40 -18.83
N TYR A 162 -0.71 1.52 -19.57
CA TYR A 162 -0.38 2.85 -19.04
C TYR A 162 -1.40 3.41 -18.04
N GLN A 163 -2.55 2.76 -17.85
CA GLN A 163 -3.56 3.15 -16.86
C GLN A 163 -3.40 2.40 -15.53
N LEU A 164 -2.46 1.47 -15.43
CA LEU A 164 -2.18 0.77 -14.19
C LEU A 164 -1.63 1.75 -13.14
N PHE A 165 -2.08 1.57 -11.91
CA PHE A 165 -1.60 2.35 -10.79
C PHE A 165 -0.37 1.70 -10.17
N PHE A 166 0.65 2.47 -9.98
CA PHE A 166 1.84 2.16 -9.20
C PHE A 166 2.48 3.47 -8.73
N ILE A 167 3.32 3.40 -7.72
CA ILE A 167 4.00 4.57 -7.16
C ILE A 167 5.48 4.41 -7.40
N ARG A 168 6.07 5.32 -8.16
CA ARG A 168 7.52 5.40 -8.33
C ARG A 168 8.16 6.09 -7.12
N PRO A 169 9.44 5.84 -6.82
CA PRO A 169 10.15 6.56 -5.77
C PRO A 169 10.08 8.09 -5.93
N GLU A 170 10.18 8.58 -7.16
CA GLU A 170 10.13 10.03 -7.49
C GLU A 170 8.74 10.63 -7.24
N ASP A 171 7.70 9.82 -7.25
CA ASP A 171 6.32 10.27 -7.04
C ASP A 171 5.96 10.39 -5.55
N VAL A 172 6.76 9.79 -4.67
CA VAL A 172 6.51 9.78 -3.21
C VAL A 172 6.19 11.17 -2.65
N PRO A 173 6.90 12.25 -2.98
CA PRO A 173 6.59 13.58 -2.46
C PRO A 173 5.18 14.06 -2.80
N VAL A 174 4.64 13.66 -3.97
CA VAL A 174 3.27 14.01 -4.38
C VAL A 174 2.24 13.21 -3.59
N TYR A 175 2.52 11.94 -3.35
CA TYR A 175 1.59 11.04 -2.65
C TYR A 175 1.58 11.22 -1.13
N GLU A 176 2.63 11.79 -0.55
CA GLU A 176 2.71 12.09 0.89
C GLU A 176 1.57 12.97 1.41
N GLU A 177 0.96 13.79 0.55
CA GLU A 177 -0.20 14.61 0.91
C GLU A 177 -1.49 13.80 1.09
N TYR A 178 -1.58 12.65 0.41
CA TYR A 178 -2.82 11.88 0.28
C TYR A 178 -2.78 10.53 0.99
N ILE A 179 -1.61 9.90 1.07
CA ILE A 179 -1.42 8.56 1.61
C ILE A 179 -0.74 8.64 2.97
N ASP A 180 -1.30 7.96 3.96
CA ASP A 180 -0.74 7.91 5.30
C ASP A 180 0.37 6.86 5.43
N THR A 181 0.24 5.72 4.74
CA THR A 181 1.19 4.60 4.82
C THR A 181 1.48 3.99 3.45
N LEU A 182 2.76 3.82 3.12
CA LEU A 182 3.23 3.05 1.99
C LEU A 182 3.72 1.68 2.47
N SER A 183 3.08 0.60 2.00
CA SER A 183 3.39 -0.78 2.40
C SER A 183 4.07 -1.53 1.28
N PHE A 184 5.14 -2.23 1.60
CA PHE A 184 5.89 -3.04 0.65
C PHE A 184 5.52 -4.51 0.79
N SER A 185 5.40 -5.21 -0.35
CA SER A 185 5.03 -6.61 -0.37
C SER A 185 6.18 -7.52 0.12
N HIS A 186 5.85 -8.79 0.40
CA HIS A 186 6.80 -9.75 0.97
C HIS A 186 8.03 -10.06 0.15
N ASP A 187 7.86 -10.00 -1.18
CA ASP A 187 8.84 -10.56 -2.12
C ASP A 187 9.96 -9.58 -2.43
N THR A 188 9.87 -8.40 -1.87
CA THR A 188 10.75 -7.31 -2.19
C THR A 188 11.97 -7.27 -1.27
N GLN A 189 13.12 -6.96 -1.84
CA GLN A 189 14.37 -6.80 -1.10
C GLN A 189 14.27 -5.55 -0.22
N GLU A 190 13.95 -5.74 1.05
CA GLU A 190 13.59 -4.72 2.04
C GLU A 190 14.58 -3.56 2.11
N GLU A 191 15.87 -3.85 2.06
CA GLU A 191 16.92 -2.83 2.13
C GLU A 191 16.90 -1.90 0.90
N LEU A 192 16.54 -2.44 -0.27
CA LEU A 192 16.41 -1.69 -1.51
C LEU A 192 15.24 -0.70 -1.42
N TYR A 193 14.07 -1.17 -0.95
CA TYR A 193 12.88 -0.32 -0.83
C TYR A 193 13.06 0.80 0.15
N TYR A 194 13.53 0.48 1.35
CA TYR A 194 13.80 1.47 2.36
C TYR A 194 14.69 2.58 1.82
N LYS A 195 15.81 2.22 1.22
CA LYS A 195 16.75 3.19 0.68
C LYS A 195 16.13 4.03 -0.44
N ILE A 196 15.48 3.39 -1.38
CA ILE A 196 14.96 4.05 -2.59
C ILE A 196 13.73 4.91 -2.28
N TYR A 197 12.73 4.36 -1.60
CA TYR A 197 11.46 5.06 -1.38
C TYR A 197 11.50 6.03 -0.21
N ALA A 198 12.06 5.64 0.91
CA ALA A 198 12.05 6.47 2.10
C ALA A 198 13.15 7.54 2.12
N LYS A 199 14.32 7.22 1.57
CA LYS A 199 15.50 8.06 1.67
C LYS A 199 15.83 8.78 0.37
N ASP A 200 16.15 8.04 -0.68
CA ASP A 200 16.67 8.63 -1.92
C ASP A 200 15.55 9.26 -2.76
N LYS A 201 14.33 8.69 -2.70
CA LYS A 201 13.15 9.09 -3.48
C LYS A 201 13.44 9.20 -4.97
N LYS A 202 14.35 8.35 -5.48
CA LYS A 202 14.81 8.30 -6.87
C LYS A 202 15.24 6.91 -7.25
N TRP A 203 14.95 6.54 -8.49
CA TRP A 203 15.42 5.31 -9.09
C TRP A 203 15.82 5.53 -10.52
N PHE A 204 17.04 5.16 -10.89
CA PHE A 204 17.60 5.33 -12.23
C PHE A 204 17.68 4.02 -13.02
N GLY A 205 17.29 2.91 -12.42
CA GLY A 205 17.25 1.59 -13.04
C GLY A 205 15.92 1.30 -13.72
N ASP A 206 15.74 0.03 -14.06
CA ASP A 206 14.49 -0.49 -14.57
C ASP A 206 13.45 -0.57 -13.44
N LEU A 207 12.28 0.04 -13.63
CA LEU A 207 11.23 0.03 -12.59
C LEU A 207 10.74 -1.37 -12.24
N SER A 208 10.85 -2.35 -13.15
CA SER A 208 10.49 -3.74 -12.85
C SER A 208 11.35 -4.39 -11.78
N GLU A 209 12.52 -3.82 -11.48
CA GLU A 209 13.38 -4.28 -10.39
C GLU A 209 12.83 -3.92 -9.01
N ILE A 210 11.99 -2.88 -8.94
CA ILE A 210 11.47 -2.33 -7.69
C ILE A 210 9.94 -2.30 -7.60
N ILE A 211 9.22 -2.59 -8.69
CA ILE A 211 7.75 -2.62 -8.73
C ILE A 211 7.32 -3.95 -9.32
N THR A 212 6.67 -4.78 -8.51
CA THR A 212 6.18 -6.08 -8.93
C THR A 212 4.98 -5.96 -9.86
N GLY A 213 4.95 -6.79 -10.88
CA GLY A 213 3.80 -6.91 -11.80
C GLY A 213 3.74 -5.84 -12.90
N LEU A 214 4.77 -5.03 -13.09
CA LEU A 214 4.86 -4.08 -14.19
C LEU A 214 4.98 -4.81 -15.53
N PRO A 215 4.12 -4.51 -16.53
CA PRO A 215 4.30 -4.97 -17.90
C PRO A 215 5.54 -4.35 -18.55
N GLU A 216 6.24 -5.13 -19.39
CA GLU A 216 7.49 -4.67 -20.03
C GLU A 216 7.35 -3.41 -20.89
N ASP A 217 6.17 -3.15 -21.43
CA ASP A 217 5.89 -1.98 -22.28
C ASP A 217 5.67 -0.68 -21.51
N VAL A 218 5.46 -0.77 -20.18
CA VAL A 218 5.12 0.39 -19.34
C VAL A 218 6.29 0.94 -18.56
N TYR A 219 7.06 0.09 -17.91
CA TYR A 219 8.04 0.55 -16.92
C TYR A 219 9.24 1.30 -17.52
N LYS A 220 9.65 0.92 -18.73
CA LYS A 220 10.79 1.55 -19.40
C LYS A 220 10.58 3.03 -19.70
N ASN A 221 9.34 3.44 -19.80
CA ASN A 221 8.97 4.76 -20.30
C ASN A 221 8.59 5.74 -19.19
N GLN A 222 8.04 5.25 -18.10
CA GLN A 222 7.43 6.11 -17.07
C GLN A 222 8.41 6.63 -16.03
N SER A 223 9.57 5.98 -15.86
CA SER A 223 10.63 6.46 -14.95
C SER A 223 11.25 7.79 -15.35
N ILE A 224 11.05 8.20 -16.60
CA ILE A 224 11.76 9.34 -17.20
C ILE A 224 10.94 10.63 -17.13
N ILE A 225 9.64 10.56 -16.86
CA ILE A 225 8.75 11.73 -16.92
C ILE A 225 8.43 12.23 -15.50
N PRO A 226 9.06 13.34 -15.06
CA PRO A 226 8.94 13.84 -13.68
C PRO A 226 7.51 14.17 -13.27
N ILE A 227 6.71 14.69 -14.18
CA ILE A 227 5.33 15.15 -13.89
C ILE A 227 4.27 14.02 -13.91
N PHE A 228 4.67 12.78 -14.18
CA PHE A 228 3.72 11.69 -14.36
C PHE A 228 2.94 11.38 -13.07
N GLY A 229 3.64 11.31 -11.94
CA GLY A 229 3.02 11.07 -10.64
C GLY A 229 2.02 12.16 -10.27
N GLU A 230 2.39 13.44 -10.44
CA GLU A 230 1.50 14.57 -10.19
C GLU A 230 0.22 14.51 -11.05
N LYS A 231 0.36 14.21 -12.35
CA LYS A 231 -0.78 14.08 -13.26
C LYS A 231 -1.68 12.91 -12.87
N ARG A 232 -1.11 11.80 -12.41
CA ARG A 232 -1.88 10.64 -11.95
C ARG A 232 -2.59 10.90 -10.62
N ALA A 233 -1.93 11.50 -9.64
CA ALA A 233 -2.50 11.83 -8.34
C ALA A 233 -3.71 12.78 -8.45
N ASN A 234 -3.69 13.68 -9.43
CA ASN A 234 -4.75 14.65 -9.69
C ASN A 234 -5.73 14.22 -10.80
N CYS A 235 -5.65 12.99 -11.28
CA CYS A 235 -6.49 12.50 -12.37
C CYS A 235 -7.91 12.21 -11.88
N ASN A 236 -8.90 12.71 -12.61
CA ASN A 236 -10.32 12.47 -12.35
C ASN A 236 -10.93 11.32 -13.19
N LYS A 237 -10.10 10.55 -13.89
CA LYS A 237 -10.49 9.39 -14.72
C LYS A 237 -11.50 9.66 -15.84
N LYS A 238 -11.60 10.87 -16.31
CA LYS A 238 -12.54 11.22 -17.39
C LYS A 238 -12.42 10.34 -18.65
N CYS A 239 -11.20 9.86 -18.94
CA CYS A 239 -10.97 8.93 -20.04
C CYS A 239 -11.75 7.61 -19.94
N GLN A 240 -12.05 7.14 -18.75
CA GLN A 240 -12.84 5.92 -18.53
C GLN A 240 -14.31 6.09 -18.93
N TYR A 241 -14.79 7.34 -18.98
CA TYR A 241 -16.15 7.68 -19.37
C TYR A 241 -16.25 8.20 -20.81
N GLY A 242 -15.19 8.03 -21.60
CA GLY A 242 -15.16 8.49 -23.00
C GLY A 242 -14.93 9.99 -23.17
N GLU A 243 -14.58 10.72 -22.14
CA GLU A 243 -14.40 12.18 -22.16
C GLU A 243 -13.03 12.64 -22.69
N GLY A 244 -12.39 11.90 -23.59
CA GLY A 244 -11.27 12.39 -24.40
C GLY A 244 -10.00 12.85 -23.66
N CYS A 245 -9.75 12.39 -22.42
CA CYS A 245 -8.48 12.65 -21.75
C CYS A 245 -7.40 11.69 -22.27
N HIS A 246 -6.36 12.23 -22.89
CA HIS A 246 -5.24 11.47 -23.45
C HIS A 246 -3.91 11.70 -22.72
N ILE A 247 -3.93 12.22 -21.49
CA ILE A 247 -2.69 12.62 -20.78
C ILE A 247 -1.76 11.42 -20.61
N CYS A 248 -2.24 10.27 -20.10
CA CYS A 248 -1.39 9.11 -19.88
C CYS A 248 -0.80 8.55 -21.18
N SER A 249 -1.64 8.39 -22.21
CA SER A 249 -1.18 7.90 -23.51
C SER A 249 -0.19 8.87 -24.17
N SER A 250 -0.45 10.17 -24.07
CA SER A 250 0.47 11.19 -24.63
C SER A 250 1.83 11.18 -23.93
N ILE A 251 1.84 11.01 -22.60
CA ILE A 251 3.09 10.91 -21.82
C ILE A 251 3.85 9.64 -22.19
N THR A 252 3.16 8.51 -22.31
CA THR A 252 3.78 7.23 -22.72
C THR A 252 4.34 7.31 -24.15
N ASN A 253 3.59 7.90 -25.08
CA ASN A 253 4.05 8.09 -26.46
C ASN A 253 5.26 9.03 -26.52
N LEU A 254 5.28 10.09 -25.72
CA LEU A 254 6.43 10.98 -25.65
C LEU A 254 7.67 10.23 -25.16
N ALA A 255 7.54 9.43 -24.11
CA ALA A 255 8.66 8.65 -23.59
C ALA A 255 9.16 7.62 -24.60
N ASN A 256 8.26 6.91 -25.30
CA ASN A 256 8.64 6.00 -26.38
C ASN A 256 9.44 6.70 -27.47
N ASN A 257 8.94 7.85 -27.96
CA ASN A 257 9.62 8.64 -28.97
C ASN A 257 11.03 9.10 -28.50
N MET A 258 11.17 9.48 -27.24
CA MET A 258 12.46 9.88 -26.68
C MET A 258 13.45 8.71 -26.64
N ILE A 259 12.98 7.49 -26.33
CA ILE A 259 13.79 6.27 -26.32
C ILE A 259 14.19 5.89 -27.75
N GLU A 260 13.24 5.87 -28.67
CA GLU A 260 13.49 5.51 -30.08
C GLU A 260 14.49 6.46 -30.75
N ASN A 261 14.48 7.73 -30.37
CA ASN A 261 15.42 8.72 -30.89
C ASN A 261 16.72 8.86 -30.09
N ASN A 262 16.99 7.92 -29.17
CA ASN A 262 18.18 7.94 -28.30
C ASN A 262 18.38 9.24 -27.49
N LEU A 263 17.31 9.97 -27.24
CA LEU A 263 17.33 11.17 -26.40
C LEU A 263 17.41 10.83 -24.91
N ILE A 264 17.14 9.59 -24.59
CA ILE A 264 17.22 9.03 -23.25
C ILE A 264 17.95 7.69 -23.34
N VAL A 265 18.96 7.51 -22.51
CA VAL A 265 19.76 6.30 -22.47
C VAL A 265 18.92 5.17 -21.84
N LYS A 266 18.82 4.02 -22.52
CA LYS A 266 18.42 2.78 -21.88
C LYS A 266 19.55 2.37 -20.92
N TYR A 267 19.28 2.33 -19.63
CA TYR A 267 20.12 1.65 -18.70
C TYR A 267 19.74 0.18 -18.65
#